data_57dfa4054895c050a04854d771ca2011
#
_entry.id   57dfa4054895c050a04854d771ca2011
#
_cell.length_a   1.000
_cell.length_b   1.000
_cell.length_c   1.000
_cell.angle_alpha   90.00
_cell.angle_beta   90.00
_cell.angle_gamma   90.00
#
_symmetry.space_group_name_H-M   'P 1'
#
loop_
_entity.id
_entity.type
_entity.pdbx_description
1 polymer ?
#
loop_
_entity_poly.entity_id
_entity_poly.type
_entity_poly.pdbx_seq_one_letter_code
_entity_poly.pdbx_strand_id
1 'polypeptide(L)'
;MADDKKHDEKRDDEHTEALRLQLRAKFDDVAALYDAVRPGYPVELYDDIRALSGVPDGGDILEIGCGTGQATLPLAQRGYHICCVELGSELATIARHNLAAYPNVEVRVGAFESEPLPEAAFDLVVSATAFHWVAPESYPKLARVLRPQGAIALFWNKHIAGAVDGGFFDRIQPIYREHVPEFAGDWNGLPSADELPDETAALAATGLFGPFTVGRYPWVARYDAMAYLNQLNTYSDHLALPADRRQRLHDGIANMIDGEFGGQITKQYIAVLYVAQVR
;
A
#
# COMPACT_ATOMS: atom_id res chain seq x y z
N MET A 1 -4.52 9.40 39.50
CA MET A 1 -3.23 9.06 38.81
C MET A 1 -3.35 7.85 37.86
N ALA A 2 -4.01 6.75 38.17
CA ALA A 2 -4.23 5.66 37.20
C ALA A 2 -5.36 5.94 36.21
N ASP A 3 -6.39 6.70 36.59
CA ASP A 3 -7.50 7.12 35.72
C ASP A 3 -7.11 8.20 34.72
N ASP A 4 -6.21 9.13 35.10
CA ASP A 4 -5.74 10.18 34.19
C ASP A 4 -4.86 9.61 33.06
N LYS A 5 -4.00 8.60 33.37
CA LYS A 5 -3.18 7.96 32.33
C LYS A 5 -4.03 7.19 31.30
N LYS A 6 -5.08 6.50 31.74
CA LYS A 6 -6.00 5.81 30.83
C LYS A 6 -6.84 6.76 29.98
N HIS A 7 -7.11 7.98 30.48
CA HIS A 7 -7.82 9.01 29.73
C HIS A 7 -6.94 9.68 28.68
N ASP A 8 -5.65 9.88 28.97
CA ASP A 8 -4.68 10.44 28.03
C ASP A 8 -4.32 9.41 26.95
N GLU A 9 -4.07 8.14 27.30
CA GLU A 9 -3.83 7.07 26.33
C GLU A 9 -5.02 6.90 25.38
N LYS A 10 -6.25 6.95 25.88
CA LYS A 10 -7.45 6.84 25.05
C LYS A 10 -7.68 8.05 24.12
N ARG A 11 -7.27 9.25 24.54
CA ARG A 11 -7.32 10.47 23.72
C ARG A 11 -6.27 10.45 22.62
N ASP A 12 -5.08 9.95 22.90
CA ASP A 12 -4.02 9.78 21.91
C ASP A 12 -4.41 8.71 20.87
N ASP A 13 -5.03 7.63 21.28
CA ASP A 13 -5.54 6.59 20.39
C ASP A 13 -6.68 7.10 19.49
N GLU A 14 -7.65 7.82 20.04
CA GLU A 14 -8.77 8.42 19.27
C GLU A 14 -8.27 9.49 18.28
N HIS A 15 -7.27 10.29 18.67
CA HIS A 15 -6.67 11.28 17.77
C HIS A 15 -5.87 10.62 16.64
N THR A 16 -5.15 9.56 16.95
CA THR A 16 -4.40 8.76 15.98
C THR A 16 -5.33 8.08 14.98
N GLU A 17 -6.45 7.52 15.43
CA GLU A 17 -7.45 6.88 14.58
C GLU A 17 -8.14 7.90 13.66
N ALA A 18 -8.56 9.06 14.19
CA ALA A 18 -9.15 10.12 13.39
C ALA A 18 -8.18 10.63 12.30
N LEU A 19 -6.89 10.77 12.62
CA LEU A 19 -5.86 11.16 11.66
C LEU A 19 -5.66 10.09 10.58
N ARG A 20 -5.65 8.82 10.95
CA ARG A 20 -5.56 7.69 10.00
C ARG A 20 -6.74 7.70 9.02
N LEU A 21 -7.97 7.86 9.51
CA LEU A 21 -9.16 7.94 8.68
C LEU A 21 -9.13 9.16 7.74
N GLN A 22 -8.67 10.31 8.22
CA GLN A 22 -8.50 11.52 7.39
C GLN A 22 -7.45 11.33 6.29
N LEU A 23 -6.32 10.71 6.59
CA LEU A 23 -5.27 10.45 5.60
C LEU A 23 -5.75 9.42 4.55
N ARG A 24 -6.47 8.39 4.97
CA ARG A 24 -7.08 7.40 4.07
C ARG A 24 -8.08 8.07 3.11
N ALA A 25 -8.91 8.99 3.61
CA ALA A 25 -9.90 9.70 2.79
C ALA A 25 -9.28 10.62 1.72
N LYS A 26 -8.06 11.13 1.94
CA LYS A 26 -7.37 11.99 0.96
C LYS A 26 -7.04 11.29 -0.37
N PHE A 27 -6.91 9.97 -0.37
CA PHE A 27 -6.71 9.22 -1.60
C PHE A 27 -7.93 9.29 -2.53
N ASP A 28 -9.11 9.45 -1.96
CA ASP A 28 -10.37 9.56 -2.71
C ASP A 28 -10.39 10.82 -3.59
N ASP A 29 -9.84 11.93 -3.10
CA ASP A 29 -9.76 13.21 -3.83
C ASP A 29 -8.90 13.13 -5.10
N VAL A 30 -8.00 12.16 -5.18
CA VAL A 30 -7.06 11.96 -6.30
C VAL A 30 -7.20 10.59 -6.97
N ALA A 31 -8.35 9.93 -6.80
CA ALA A 31 -8.57 8.55 -7.22
C ALA A 31 -8.25 8.30 -8.72
N ALA A 32 -8.66 9.22 -9.62
CA ALA A 32 -8.37 9.09 -11.05
C ALA A 32 -6.86 9.20 -11.35
N LEU A 33 -6.16 10.09 -10.65
CA LEU A 33 -4.71 10.21 -10.77
C LEU A 33 -4.02 8.97 -10.19
N TYR A 34 -4.49 8.50 -9.05
CA TYR A 34 -4.00 7.28 -8.39
C TYR A 34 -4.05 6.09 -9.35
N ASP A 35 -5.18 5.88 -10.01
CA ASP A 35 -5.39 4.82 -11.01
C ASP A 35 -4.38 4.89 -12.15
N ALA A 36 -4.16 6.10 -12.67
CA ALA A 36 -3.30 6.32 -13.83
C ALA A 36 -1.80 6.11 -13.55
N VAL A 37 -1.34 6.33 -12.29
CA VAL A 37 0.10 6.43 -12.02
C VAL A 37 0.64 5.43 -11.01
N ARG A 38 -0.22 4.79 -10.20
CA ARG A 38 0.26 3.79 -9.24
C ARG A 38 0.67 2.51 -9.94
N PRO A 39 1.90 2.04 -9.69
CA PRO A 39 2.38 0.83 -10.32
C PRO A 39 1.67 -0.41 -9.78
N GLY A 40 1.51 -1.42 -10.64
CA GLY A 40 1.16 -2.77 -10.22
C GLY A 40 2.34 -3.51 -9.59
N TYR A 41 2.30 -4.83 -9.62
CA TYR A 41 3.29 -5.71 -9.02
C TYR A 41 3.81 -6.72 -10.04
N PRO A 42 5.04 -7.25 -9.86
CA PRO A 42 5.57 -8.33 -10.70
C PRO A 42 4.64 -9.54 -10.76
N VAL A 43 4.55 -10.16 -11.92
CA VAL A 43 3.63 -11.29 -12.15
C VAL A 43 3.98 -12.51 -11.29
N GLU A 44 5.26 -12.72 -11.05
CA GLU A 44 5.82 -13.80 -10.23
C GLU A 44 5.31 -13.75 -8.78
N LEU A 45 5.05 -12.54 -8.25
CA LEU A 45 4.48 -12.35 -6.93
C LEU A 45 3.13 -13.05 -6.77
N TYR A 46 2.27 -12.98 -7.80
CA TYR A 46 0.94 -13.60 -7.76
C TYR A 46 1.01 -15.13 -7.87
N ASP A 47 1.99 -15.66 -8.58
CA ASP A 47 2.21 -17.09 -8.68
C ASP A 47 2.70 -17.65 -7.33
N ASP A 48 3.56 -16.90 -6.65
CA ASP A 48 4.03 -17.24 -5.30
C ASP A 48 2.93 -17.04 -4.23
N ILE A 49 2.02 -16.06 -4.36
CA ILE A 49 0.83 -15.98 -3.50
C ILE A 49 0.08 -17.32 -3.54
N ARG A 50 -0.21 -17.85 -4.74
CA ARG A 50 -0.88 -19.13 -4.89
C ARG A 50 -0.09 -20.27 -4.26
N ALA A 51 1.20 -20.37 -4.59
CA ALA A 51 2.05 -21.47 -4.15
C ALA A 51 2.24 -21.51 -2.63
N LEU A 52 2.41 -20.33 -2.00
CA LEU A 52 2.72 -20.23 -0.57
C LEU A 52 1.45 -20.24 0.30
N SER A 53 0.34 -19.66 -0.16
CA SER A 53 -0.92 -19.65 0.59
C SER A 53 -1.67 -20.97 0.50
N GLY A 54 -1.48 -21.74 -0.59
CA GLY A 54 -2.27 -22.92 -0.87
C GLY A 54 -3.71 -22.62 -1.26
N VAL A 55 -4.06 -21.38 -1.61
CA VAL A 55 -5.40 -21.01 -2.07
C VAL A 55 -5.80 -21.88 -3.26
N PRO A 56 -6.99 -22.55 -3.23
CA PRO A 56 -7.41 -23.41 -4.32
C PRO A 56 -7.77 -22.61 -5.58
N ASP A 57 -7.78 -23.27 -6.74
CA ASP A 57 -8.27 -22.66 -7.97
C ASP A 57 -9.74 -22.24 -7.79
N GLY A 58 -10.06 -20.99 -8.14
CA GLY A 58 -11.38 -20.42 -7.91
C GLY A 58 -11.72 -20.17 -6.43
N GLY A 59 -10.72 -20.18 -5.55
CA GLY A 59 -10.91 -19.92 -4.12
C GLY A 59 -11.45 -18.51 -3.82
N ASP A 60 -11.98 -18.35 -2.61
CA ASP A 60 -12.57 -17.09 -2.14
C ASP A 60 -11.50 -16.22 -1.47
N ILE A 61 -11.31 -15.01 -1.97
CA ILE A 61 -10.34 -14.02 -1.48
C ILE A 61 -11.06 -12.82 -0.88
N LEU A 62 -10.62 -12.37 0.29
CA LEU A 62 -10.93 -11.04 0.82
C LEU A 62 -9.74 -10.12 0.53
N GLU A 63 -9.95 -9.02 -0.18
CA GLU A 63 -8.95 -7.99 -0.37
C GLU A 63 -9.28 -6.75 0.46
N ILE A 64 -8.33 -6.33 1.32
CA ILE A 64 -8.47 -5.16 2.19
C ILE A 64 -7.71 -3.99 1.57
N GLY A 65 -8.45 -2.91 1.22
CA GLY A 65 -7.88 -1.72 0.61
C GLY A 65 -7.47 -1.97 -0.84
N CYS A 66 -8.42 -2.35 -1.70
CA CYS A 66 -8.12 -2.67 -3.10
C CYS A 66 -7.74 -1.44 -3.95
N GLY A 67 -7.98 -0.21 -3.43
CA GLY A 67 -7.75 1.01 -4.19
C GLY A 67 -8.57 1.03 -5.46
N THR A 68 -7.93 1.24 -6.61
CA THR A 68 -8.57 1.20 -7.92
C THR A 68 -8.45 -0.17 -8.63
N GLY A 69 -7.99 -1.22 -7.90
CA GLY A 69 -7.99 -2.60 -8.36
C GLY A 69 -6.67 -3.10 -8.96
N GLN A 70 -5.52 -2.43 -8.72
CA GLN A 70 -4.24 -2.83 -9.29
C GLN A 70 -3.80 -4.24 -8.89
N ALA A 71 -4.03 -4.64 -7.64
CA ALA A 71 -3.71 -5.99 -7.17
C ALA A 71 -4.88 -6.97 -7.42
N THR A 72 -6.12 -6.47 -7.40
CA THR A 72 -7.33 -7.26 -7.64
C THR A 72 -7.36 -7.83 -9.06
N LEU A 73 -7.04 -7.03 -10.08
CA LEU A 73 -7.14 -7.41 -11.48
C LEU A 73 -6.33 -8.67 -11.83
N PRO A 74 -5.03 -8.79 -11.47
CA PRO A 74 -4.27 -10.01 -11.71
C PRO A 74 -4.80 -11.25 -10.98
N LEU A 75 -5.41 -11.08 -9.81
CA LEU A 75 -6.07 -12.16 -9.06
C LEU A 75 -7.38 -12.57 -9.74
N ALA A 76 -8.20 -11.59 -10.18
CA ALA A 76 -9.44 -11.84 -10.92
C ALA A 76 -9.18 -12.58 -12.25
N GLN A 77 -8.10 -12.22 -12.96
CA GLN A 77 -7.65 -12.90 -14.19
C GLN A 77 -7.26 -14.38 -13.96
N ARG A 78 -6.87 -14.73 -12.73
CA ARG A 78 -6.58 -16.12 -12.32
C ARG A 78 -7.83 -16.90 -11.90
N GLY A 79 -9.02 -16.26 -11.97
CA GLY A 79 -10.30 -16.91 -11.74
C GLY A 79 -10.76 -17.00 -10.28
N TYR A 80 -10.13 -16.27 -9.36
CA TYR A 80 -10.54 -16.22 -7.96
C TYR A 80 -11.87 -15.45 -7.78
N HIS A 81 -12.66 -15.82 -6.77
CA HIS A 81 -13.77 -15.00 -6.29
C HIS A 81 -13.24 -13.99 -5.28
N ILE A 82 -13.47 -12.71 -5.53
CA ILE A 82 -12.84 -11.67 -4.72
C ILE A 82 -13.90 -10.74 -4.13
N CYS A 83 -13.90 -10.63 -2.80
CA CYS A 83 -14.61 -9.59 -2.07
C CYS A 83 -13.60 -8.52 -1.67
N CYS A 84 -13.70 -7.32 -2.26
CA CYS A 84 -12.88 -6.18 -1.89
C CYS A 84 -13.60 -5.31 -0.86
N VAL A 85 -12.89 -4.83 0.16
CA VAL A 85 -13.36 -3.81 1.09
C VAL A 85 -12.47 -2.58 0.94
N GLU A 86 -13.03 -1.48 0.42
CA GLU A 86 -12.33 -0.23 0.15
C GLU A 86 -13.01 0.93 0.86
N LEU A 87 -12.23 1.75 1.59
CA LEU A 87 -12.76 2.88 2.34
C LEU A 87 -13.19 4.03 1.42
N GLY A 88 -12.37 4.33 0.40
CA GLY A 88 -12.60 5.42 -0.53
C GLY A 88 -13.71 5.11 -1.54
N SER A 89 -14.77 5.90 -1.55
CA SER A 89 -15.91 5.69 -2.46
C SER A 89 -15.55 5.92 -3.92
N GLU A 90 -14.69 6.91 -4.21
CA GLU A 90 -14.22 7.21 -5.55
C GLU A 90 -13.23 6.15 -6.04
N LEU A 91 -12.30 5.71 -5.17
CA LEU A 91 -11.41 4.57 -5.45
C LEU A 91 -12.22 3.31 -5.78
N ALA A 92 -13.22 2.98 -4.95
CA ALA A 92 -14.10 1.83 -5.17
C ALA A 92 -14.92 1.95 -6.46
N THR A 93 -15.33 3.16 -6.84
CA THR A 93 -16.04 3.40 -8.11
C THR A 93 -15.14 3.12 -9.31
N ILE A 94 -13.90 3.56 -9.28
CA ILE A 94 -12.91 3.26 -10.31
C ILE A 94 -12.58 1.75 -10.34
N ALA A 95 -12.41 1.13 -9.16
CA ALA A 95 -12.20 -0.32 -9.08
C ALA A 95 -13.33 -1.11 -9.75
N ARG A 96 -14.59 -0.77 -9.48
CA ARG A 96 -15.75 -1.41 -10.15
C ARG A 96 -15.72 -1.23 -11.66
N HIS A 97 -15.29 -0.06 -12.15
CA HIS A 97 -15.12 0.18 -13.58
C HIS A 97 -14.02 -0.69 -14.18
N ASN A 98 -12.85 -0.71 -13.55
CA ASN A 98 -11.67 -1.46 -14.01
C ASN A 98 -11.92 -2.97 -13.99
N LEU A 99 -12.74 -3.45 -13.06
CA LEU A 99 -13.04 -4.86 -12.83
C LEU A 99 -14.38 -5.31 -13.44
N ALA A 100 -15.06 -4.45 -14.21
CA ALA A 100 -16.38 -4.73 -14.75
C ALA A 100 -16.48 -6.00 -15.63
N ALA A 101 -15.36 -6.44 -16.21
CA ALA A 101 -15.28 -7.67 -17.00
C ALA A 101 -15.21 -8.94 -16.12
N TYR A 102 -15.07 -8.82 -14.80
CA TYR A 102 -14.89 -9.92 -13.86
C TYR A 102 -16.07 -10.03 -12.90
N PRO A 103 -17.15 -10.80 -13.25
CA PRO A 103 -18.37 -10.88 -12.44
C PRO A 103 -18.18 -11.60 -11.09
N ASN A 104 -17.04 -12.26 -10.90
CA ASN A 104 -16.61 -12.90 -9.66
C ASN A 104 -15.89 -11.92 -8.69
N VAL A 105 -15.86 -10.61 -8.98
CA VAL A 105 -15.33 -9.58 -8.09
C VAL A 105 -16.45 -8.70 -7.58
N GLU A 106 -16.54 -8.57 -6.25
CA GLU A 106 -17.42 -7.62 -5.55
C GLU A 106 -16.59 -6.55 -4.86
N VAL A 107 -16.94 -5.26 -5.03
CA VAL A 107 -16.28 -4.15 -4.35
C VAL A 107 -17.26 -3.48 -3.40
N ARG A 108 -16.99 -3.55 -2.11
CA ARG A 108 -17.77 -2.94 -1.02
C ARG A 108 -17.07 -1.68 -0.53
N VAL A 109 -17.86 -0.62 -0.30
CA VAL A 109 -17.35 0.62 0.30
C VAL A 109 -17.52 0.53 1.81
N GLY A 110 -16.42 0.57 2.54
CA GLY A 110 -16.44 0.51 4.01
C GLY A 110 -15.05 0.35 4.60
N ALA A 111 -14.97 0.50 5.91
CA ALA A 111 -13.76 0.18 6.66
C ALA A 111 -13.76 -1.30 7.02
N PHE A 112 -12.63 -1.99 6.82
CA PHE A 112 -12.49 -3.40 7.19
C PHE A 112 -12.91 -3.65 8.65
N GLU A 113 -12.58 -2.72 9.53
CA GLU A 113 -12.85 -2.79 10.97
C GLU A 113 -14.34 -3.01 11.27
N SER A 114 -15.22 -2.30 10.55
CA SER A 114 -16.68 -2.31 10.78
C SER A 114 -17.49 -3.10 9.75
N GLU A 115 -16.89 -3.46 8.60
CA GLU A 115 -17.60 -4.19 7.54
C GLU A 115 -18.10 -5.55 8.04
N PRO A 116 -19.39 -5.89 7.90
CA PRO A 116 -19.92 -7.20 8.28
C PRO A 116 -19.45 -8.26 7.29
N LEU A 117 -18.47 -9.06 7.70
CA LEU A 117 -17.92 -10.16 6.90
C LEU A 117 -18.28 -11.51 7.54
N PRO A 118 -18.61 -12.53 6.74
CA PRO A 118 -18.92 -13.85 7.26
C PRO A 118 -17.66 -14.52 7.84
N GLU A 119 -17.84 -15.32 8.89
CA GLU A 119 -16.76 -16.11 9.49
C GLU A 119 -16.44 -17.33 8.63
N ALA A 120 -15.17 -17.75 8.63
CA ALA A 120 -14.68 -18.93 7.91
C ALA A 120 -15.13 -18.98 6.44
N ALA A 121 -15.13 -17.84 5.76
CA ALA A 121 -15.65 -17.69 4.40
C ALA A 121 -14.57 -17.55 3.33
N PHE A 122 -13.35 -17.16 3.72
CA PHE A 122 -12.28 -16.88 2.76
C PHE A 122 -11.13 -17.88 2.90
N ASP A 123 -10.58 -18.28 1.76
CA ASP A 123 -9.38 -19.12 1.68
C ASP A 123 -8.11 -18.26 1.86
N LEU A 124 -8.19 -16.99 1.45
CA LEU A 124 -7.08 -16.07 1.50
C LEU A 124 -7.55 -14.65 1.85
N VAL A 125 -6.82 -13.97 2.73
CA VAL A 125 -6.89 -12.50 2.91
C VAL A 125 -5.70 -11.89 2.21
N VAL A 126 -5.94 -10.86 1.38
CA VAL A 126 -4.92 -10.10 0.65
C VAL A 126 -4.96 -8.63 1.07
N SER A 127 -3.81 -7.98 1.19
CA SER A 127 -3.72 -6.53 1.26
C SER A 127 -2.44 -6.03 0.59
N ALA A 128 -2.61 -5.18 -0.42
CA ALA A 128 -1.54 -4.64 -1.25
C ALA A 128 -1.29 -3.16 -0.90
N THR A 129 -0.16 -2.86 -0.26
CA THR A 129 0.24 -1.49 0.15
C THR A 129 -0.83 -0.75 0.98
N ALA A 130 -1.70 -1.49 1.68
CA ALA A 130 -2.80 -0.92 2.45
C ALA A 130 -2.86 -1.43 3.91
N PHE A 131 -2.24 -2.56 4.24
CA PHE A 131 -2.39 -3.21 5.54
C PHE A 131 -1.95 -2.36 6.74
N HIS A 132 -0.98 -1.47 6.56
CA HIS A 132 -0.53 -0.53 7.60
C HIS A 132 -1.61 0.45 8.06
N TRP A 133 -2.72 0.54 7.33
CA TRP A 133 -3.90 1.30 7.73
C TRP A 133 -4.88 0.51 8.59
N VAL A 134 -4.77 -0.82 8.67
CA VAL A 134 -5.67 -1.66 9.47
C VAL A 134 -5.33 -1.53 10.95
N ALA A 135 -6.34 -1.25 11.76
CA ALA A 135 -6.17 -1.11 13.20
C ALA A 135 -5.77 -2.45 13.85
N PRO A 136 -4.75 -2.51 14.72
CA PRO A 136 -4.31 -3.74 15.36
C PRO A 136 -5.42 -4.46 16.13
N GLU A 137 -6.39 -3.73 16.69
CA GLU A 137 -7.56 -4.26 17.38
C GLU A 137 -8.44 -5.14 16.48
N SER A 138 -8.31 -4.95 15.15
CA SER A 138 -9.04 -5.71 14.13
C SER A 138 -8.32 -6.97 13.65
N TYR A 139 -7.09 -7.23 14.09
CA TYR A 139 -6.34 -8.43 13.70
C TYR A 139 -7.06 -9.75 14.03
N PRO A 140 -7.77 -9.91 15.18
CA PRO A 140 -8.57 -11.11 15.42
C PRO A 140 -9.66 -11.36 14.37
N LYS A 141 -10.16 -10.30 13.71
CA LYS A 141 -11.15 -10.42 12.63
C LYS A 141 -10.54 -11.09 11.39
N LEU A 142 -9.26 -10.85 11.09
CA LEU A 142 -8.55 -11.50 10.00
C LEU A 142 -8.60 -13.03 10.14
N ALA A 143 -8.28 -13.53 11.34
CA ALA A 143 -8.31 -14.96 11.61
C ALA A 143 -9.75 -15.54 11.56
N ARG A 144 -10.75 -14.79 12.04
CA ARG A 144 -12.16 -15.25 12.04
C ARG A 144 -12.78 -15.37 10.66
N VAL A 145 -12.42 -14.50 9.72
CA VAL A 145 -12.98 -14.54 8.35
C VAL A 145 -12.33 -15.63 7.50
N LEU A 146 -11.13 -16.08 7.87
CA LEU A 146 -10.42 -17.16 7.18
C LEU A 146 -11.01 -18.53 7.53
N ARG A 147 -11.09 -19.41 6.52
CA ARG A 147 -11.34 -20.83 6.70
C ARG A 147 -10.22 -21.49 7.49
N PRO A 148 -10.46 -22.66 8.12
CA PRO A 148 -9.36 -23.48 8.62
C PRO A 148 -8.33 -23.72 7.52
N GLN A 149 -7.05 -23.55 7.82
CA GLN A 149 -5.92 -23.61 6.86
C GLN A 149 -5.88 -22.46 5.84
N GLY A 150 -6.76 -21.45 5.95
CA GLY A 150 -6.67 -20.23 5.16
C GLY A 150 -5.40 -19.44 5.46
N ALA A 151 -5.06 -18.50 4.59
CA ALA A 151 -3.82 -17.74 4.67
C ALA A 151 -4.05 -16.23 4.58
N ILE A 152 -3.01 -15.48 4.97
CA ILE A 152 -2.91 -14.05 4.69
C ILE A 152 -1.70 -13.81 3.77
N ALA A 153 -1.86 -12.91 2.78
CA ALA A 153 -0.80 -12.44 1.89
C ALA A 153 -0.76 -10.92 1.91
N LEU A 154 0.31 -10.37 2.46
CA LEU A 154 0.53 -8.94 2.57
C LEU A 154 1.71 -8.55 1.69
N PHE A 155 1.59 -7.49 0.88
CA PHE A 155 2.70 -7.08 0.03
C PHE A 155 2.75 -5.58 -0.24
N TRP A 156 3.96 -5.09 -0.48
CA TRP A 156 4.26 -3.69 -0.73
C TRP A 156 5.30 -3.53 -1.82
N ASN A 157 5.15 -2.49 -2.64
CA ASN A 157 6.26 -1.94 -3.40
C ASN A 157 7.08 -1.01 -2.49
N LYS A 158 8.32 -1.37 -2.24
CA LYS A 158 9.26 -0.55 -1.48
C LYS A 158 10.27 0.09 -2.43
N HIS A 159 10.54 1.37 -2.25
CA HIS A 159 11.59 2.07 -2.96
C HIS A 159 12.92 1.79 -2.26
N ILE A 160 13.89 1.30 -3.02
CA ILE A 160 15.20 0.91 -2.49
C ILE A 160 16.35 1.58 -3.24
N ALA A 161 17.51 1.62 -2.59
CA ALA A 161 18.75 2.05 -3.23
C ALA A 161 19.08 1.15 -4.42
N GLY A 162 19.58 1.75 -5.47
CA GLY A 162 20.03 1.05 -6.67
C GLY A 162 20.91 1.89 -7.56
N ALA A 163 21.79 1.23 -8.31
CA ALA A 163 22.73 1.92 -9.22
C ALA A 163 22.05 2.54 -10.45
N VAL A 164 20.76 2.29 -10.64
CA VAL A 164 20.03 2.68 -11.87
C VAL A 164 19.42 4.08 -11.83
N ASP A 165 19.39 4.74 -10.66
CA ASP A 165 18.77 6.06 -10.49
C ASP A 165 19.68 7.23 -10.85
N GLY A 166 20.97 6.98 -11.13
CA GLY A 166 21.97 8.02 -11.46
C GLY A 166 22.20 9.00 -10.30
N GLY A 167 21.87 8.64 -9.06
CA GLY A 167 21.98 9.50 -7.89
C GLY A 167 20.86 10.55 -7.78
N PHE A 168 19.78 10.39 -8.52
CA PHE A 168 18.65 11.34 -8.53
C PHE A 168 18.10 11.60 -7.12
N PHE A 169 17.87 10.53 -6.33
CA PHE A 169 17.24 10.67 -5.03
C PHE A 169 18.11 11.37 -3.98
N ASP A 170 19.42 11.33 -4.11
CA ASP A 170 20.34 12.15 -3.32
C ASP A 170 20.36 13.59 -3.80
N ARG A 171 20.33 13.79 -5.11
CA ARG A 171 20.44 15.12 -5.74
C ARG A 171 19.17 15.98 -5.58
N ILE A 172 17.99 15.40 -5.41
CA ILE A 172 16.77 16.17 -5.14
C ILE A 172 16.67 16.65 -3.68
N GLN A 173 17.50 16.16 -2.75
CA GLN A 173 17.39 16.51 -1.32
C GLN A 173 17.56 18.01 -1.04
N PRO A 174 18.44 18.76 -1.71
CA PRO A 174 18.49 20.21 -1.57
C PRO A 174 17.16 20.90 -1.88
N ILE A 175 16.40 20.41 -2.90
CA ILE A 175 15.10 20.97 -3.27
C ILE A 175 14.08 20.72 -2.13
N TYR A 176 14.08 19.50 -1.57
CA TYR A 176 13.25 19.19 -0.39
C TYR A 176 13.60 20.07 0.80
N ARG A 177 14.90 20.25 1.12
CA ARG A 177 15.33 21.11 2.24
C ARG A 177 14.91 22.56 2.06
N GLU A 178 14.89 23.07 0.83
CA GLU A 178 14.49 24.45 0.53
C GLU A 178 12.97 24.63 0.67
N HIS A 179 12.18 23.71 0.15
CA HIS A 179 10.72 23.93 0.04
C HIS A 179 9.90 23.20 1.09
N VAL A 180 10.38 22.06 1.60
CA VAL A 180 9.67 21.20 2.57
C VAL A 180 10.66 20.55 3.55
N PRO A 181 11.38 21.37 4.34
CA PRO A 181 12.45 20.91 5.24
C PRO A 181 12.00 19.82 6.22
N GLU A 182 10.71 19.78 6.57
CA GLU A 182 10.10 18.72 7.38
C GLU A 182 10.16 17.33 6.76
N PHE A 183 10.30 17.21 5.43
CA PHE A 183 10.46 15.93 4.75
C PHE A 183 11.92 15.53 4.54
N ALA A 184 12.82 16.53 4.54
CA ALA A 184 14.22 16.28 4.24
C ALA A 184 14.94 15.49 5.35
N GLY A 185 14.53 15.69 6.63
CA GLY A 185 15.09 14.99 7.78
C GLY A 185 16.62 14.86 7.74
N ASP A 186 17.12 13.82 8.39
CA ASP A 186 18.50 13.36 8.23
C ASP A 186 18.55 12.32 7.08
N TRP A 187 18.56 12.82 5.84
CA TRP A 187 18.64 11.94 4.68
C TRP A 187 19.96 11.14 4.70
N ASN A 188 19.84 9.82 4.80
CA ASN A 188 20.96 8.87 4.78
C ASN A 188 20.96 7.96 3.55
N GLY A 189 20.27 8.36 2.48
CA GLY A 189 20.05 7.55 1.28
C GLY A 189 18.80 6.66 1.38
N LEU A 190 18.51 5.99 0.28
CA LEU A 190 17.46 4.97 0.25
C LEU A 190 17.95 3.70 0.94
N PRO A 191 17.07 2.95 1.64
CA PRO A 191 17.45 1.68 2.24
C PRO A 191 17.83 0.65 1.16
N SER A 192 18.75 -0.23 1.47
CA SER A 192 18.95 -1.47 0.71
C SER A 192 17.79 -2.45 0.95
N ALA A 193 17.69 -3.49 0.13
CA ALA A 193 16.66 -4.52 0.29
C ALA A 193 16.72 -5.24 1.65
N ASP A 194 17.91 -5.34 2.25
CA ASP A 194 18.13 -6.03 3.52
C ASP A 194 17.84 -5.13 4.74
N GLU A 195 17.79 -3.81 4.55
CA GLU A 195 17.48 -2.84 5.61
C GLU A 195 15.97 -2.54 5.72
N LEU A 196 15.14 -3.15 4.87
CA LEU A 196 13.70 -2.93 4.91
C LEU A 196 13.11 -3.49 6.22
N PRO A 197 12.22 -2.72 6.88
CA PRO A 197 11.56 -3.18 8.10
C PRO A 197 10.64 -4.37 7.83
N ASP A 198 10.44 -5.19 8.85
CA ASP A 198 9.42 -6.25 8.84
C ASP A 198 8.03 -5.62 9.08
N GLU A 199 7.25 -5.53 8.02
CA GLU A 199 5.88 -4.97 8.05
C GLU A 199 4.87 -5.88 8.78
N THR A 200 5.26 -7.11 9.13
CA THR A 200 4.37 -8.10 9.75
C THR A 200 4.59 -8.24 11.26
N ALA A 201 5.59 -7.59 11.84
CA ALA A 201 6.00 -7.79 13.22
C ALA A 201 4.84 -7.68 14.23
N ALA A 202 4.00 -6.65 14.10
CA ALA A 202 2.84 -6.45 14.98
C ALA A 202 1.80 -7.58 14.84
N LEU A 203 1.52 -8.02 13.61
CA LEU A 203 0.60 -9.12 13.35
C LEU A 203 1.19 -10.46 13.82
N ALA A 204 2.46 -10.71 13.57
CA ALA A 204 3.16 -11.91 14.02
C ALA A 204 3.13 -12.05 15.55
N ALA A 205 3.28 -10.94 16.27
CA ALA A 205 3.24 -10.90 17.74
C ALA A 205 1.89 -11.34 18.33
N THR A 206 0.81 -11.31 17.57
CA THR A 206 -0.52 -11.78 18.03
C THR A 206 -0.60 -13.29 18.16
N GLY A 207 0.25 -14.04 17.49
CA GLY A 207 0.21 -15.51 17.45
C GLY A 207 -0.96 -16.09 16.64
N LEU A 208 -1.79 -15.27 15.99
CA LEU A 208 -2.95 -15.69 15.18
C LEU A 208 -2.53 -16.45 13.90
N PHE A 209 -1.32 -16.17 13.42
CA PHE A 209 -0.76 -16.76 12.21
C PHE A 209 0.51 -17.54 12.50
N GLY A 210 0.85 -18.45 11.61
CA GLY A 210 2.12 -19.15 11.60
C GLY A 210 3.30 -18.22 11.23
N PRO A 211 4.51 -18.76 11.04
CA PRO A 211 5.64 -17.97 10.57
C PRO A 211 5.38 -17.45 9.15
N PHE A 212 5.79 -16.21 8.91
CA PHE A 212 5.71 -15.62 7.59
C PHE A 212 6.81 -16.12 6.66
N THR A 213 6.43 -16.60 5.49
CA THR A 213 7.35 -16.80 4.36
C THR A 213 7.45 -15.50 3.57
N VAL A 214 8.67 -15.09 3.22
CA VAL A 214 8.93 -13.80 2.57
C VAL A 214 9.44 -13.99 1.17
N GLY A 215 8.73 -13.44 0.17
CA GLY A 215 9.17 -13.31 -1.22
C GLY A 215 9.68 -11.90 -1.52
N ARG A 216 10.70 -11.76 -2.38
CA ARG A 216 11.28 -10.49 -2.80
C ARG A 216 11.44 -10.44 -4.30
N TYR A 217 10.85 -9.44 -4.95
CA TYR A 217 10.76 -9.31 -6.41
C TYR A 217 11.29 -7.92 -6.81
N PRO A 218 12.58 -7.79 -7.16
CA PRO A 218 13.15 -6.51 -7.60
C PRO A 218 12.64 -6.16 -9.01
N TRP A 219 12.31 -4.89 -9.22
CA TRP A 219 11.88 -4.36 -10.51
C TRP A 219 12.18 -2.87 -10.62
N VAL A 220 12.05 -2.30 -11.80
CA VAL A 220 12.35 -0.89 -12.06
C VAL A 220 11.21 -0.22 -12.81
N ALA A 221 10.97 1.05 -12.51
CA ALA A 221 10.07 1.91 -13.27
C ALA A 221 10.81 3.15 -13.76
N ARG A 222 10.43 3.63 -14.94
CA ARG A 222 10.95 4.87 -15.53
C ARG A 222 9.86 5.91 -15.55
N TYR A 223 10.23 7.15 -15.23
CA TYR A 223 9.32 8.27 -15.16
C TYR A 223 9.93 9.47 -15.86
N ASP A 224 9.17 10.13 -16.73
CA ASP A 224 9.43 11.51 -17.08
C ASP A 224 9.05 12.44 -15.91
N ALA A 225 9.32 13.73 -16.04
CA ALA A 225 9.05 14.69 -14.98
C ALA A 225 7.56 14.69 -14.61
N MET A 226 6.64 14.69 -15.59
CA MET A 226 5.19 14.72 -15.35
C MET A 226 4.72 13.45 -14.63
N ALA A 227 5.13 12.28 -15.10
CA ALA A 227 4.75 11.00 -14.49
C ALA A 227 5.25 10.88 -13.04
N TYR A 228 6.48 11.35 -12.77
CA TYR A 228 7.04 11.34 -11.43
C TYR A 228 6.29 12.29 -10.48
N LEU A 229 6.01 13.52 -10.91
CA LEU A 229 5.24 14.48 -10.12
C LEU A 229 3.80 14.01 -9.88
N ASN A 230 3.20 13.39 -10.89
CA ASN A 230 1.88 12.78 -10.75
C ASN A 230 1.89 11.65 -9.71
N GLN A 231 2.97 10.84 -9.65
CA GLN A 231 3.12 9.84 -8.60
C GLN A 231 3.25 10.48 -7.21
N LEU A 232 4.05 11.56 -7.07
CA LEU A 232 4.17 12.31 -5.81
C LEU A 232 2.81 12.87 -5.36
N ASN A 233 1.99 13.34 -6.28
CA ASN A 233 0.63 13.83 -6.00
C ASN A 233 -0.35 12.73 -5.54
N THR A 234 0.07 11.48 -5.46
CA THR A 234 -0.70 10.39 -4.85
C THR A 234 -0.17 9.95 -3.49
N TYR A 235 0.84 10.61 -2.95
CA TYR A 235 1.36 10.33 -1.61
C TYR A 235 0.68 11.24 -0.57
N SER A 236 0.26 10.66 0.55
CA SER A 236 -0.51 11.36 1.58
C SER A 236 0.23 12.56 2.19
N ASP A 237 1.55 12.45 2.35
CA ASP A 237 2.43 13.50 2.83
C ASP A 237 2.49 14.69 1.84
N HIS A 238 2.70 14.42 0.54
CA HIS A 238 2.70 15.45 -0.50
C HIS A 238 1.33 16.11 -0.69
N LEU A 239 0.24 15.34 -0.57
CA LEU A 239 -1.13 15.87 -0.59
C LEU A 239 -1.43 16.79 0.59
N ALA A 240 -0.76 16.58 1.72
CA ALA A 240 -0.91 17.42 2.91
C ALA A 240 -0.21 18.77 2.81
N LEU A 241 0.72 18.94 1.84
CA LEU A 241 1.45 20.20 1.66
C LEU A 241 0.53 21.34 1.19
N PRO A 242 0.77 22.59 1.65
CA PRO A 242 0.17 23.78 1.06
C PRO A 242 0.46 23.84 -0.45
N ALA A 243 -0.54 24.23 -1.24
CA ALA A 243 -0.47 24.18 -2.70
C ALA A 243 0.72 24.95 -3.31
N ASP A 244 1.04 26.12 -2.74
CA ASP A 244 2.15 26.94 -3.19
C ASP A 244 3.52 26.31 -2.88
N ARG A 245 3.67 25.65 -1.74
CA ARG A 245 4.89 24.91 -1.38
C ARG A 245 5.08 23.68 -2.25
N ARG A 246 3.99 22.91 -2.45
CA ARG A 246 3.98 21.75 -3.33
C ARG A 246 4.36 22.13 -4.75
N GLN A 247 3.82 23.24 -5.28
CA GLN A 247 4.16 23.72 -6.62
C GLN A 247 5.65 24.06 -6.75
N ARG A 248 6.23 24.80 -5.80
CA ARG A 248 7.67 25.13 -5.84
C ARG A 248 8.56 23.88 -5.77
N LEU A 249 8.21 22.91 -4.93
CA LEU A 249 8.89 21.63 -4.85
C LEU A 249 8.83 20.91 -6.22
N HIS A 250 7.66 20.87 -6.83
CA HIS A 250 7.46 20.20 -8.12
C HIS A 250 8.23 20.88 -9.24
N ASP A 251 8.22 22.21 -9.31
CA ASP A 251 8.97 22.97 -10.31
C ASP A 251 10.48 22.68 -10.18
N GLY A 252 11.00 22.65 -8.96
CA GLY A 252 12.41 22.31 -8.70
C GLY A 252 12.77 20.89 -9.16
N ILE A 253 11.92 19.91 -8.83
CA ILE A 253 12.11 18.51 -9.24
C ILE A 253 12.01 18.36 -10.77
N ALA A 254 11.02 18.96 -11.41
CA ALA A 254 10.87 18.91 -12.87
C ALA A 254 12.09 19.50 -13.57
N ASN A 255 12.53 20.69 -13.16
CA ASN A 255 13.72 21.33 -13.74
C ASN A 255 14.97 20.47 -13.60
N MET A 256 15.14 19.75 -12.49
CA MET A 256 16.25 18.83 -12.31
C MET A 256 16.14 17.62 -13.25
N ILE A 257 14.96 17.01 -13.36
CA ILE A 257 14.75 15.85 -14.26
C ILE A 257 15.05 16.26 -15.70
N ASP A 258 14.52 17.38 -16.16
CA ASP A 258 14.68 17.83 -17.55
C ASP A 258 16.11 18.31 -17.84
N GLY A 259 16.70 19.06 -16.92
CA GLY A 259 18.01 19.68 -17.12
C GLY A 259 19.22 18.77 -16.87
N GLU A 260 19.11 17.85 -15.90
CA GLU A 260 20.27 17.10 -15.40
C GLU A 260 20.17 15.59 -15.63
N PHE A 261 18.95 15.06 -15.84
CA PHE A 261 18.69 13.63 -16.05
C PHE A 261 18.14 13.32 -17.45
N GLY A 262 18.22 14.28 -18.39
CA GLY A 262 17.79 14.07 -19.77
C GLY A 262 16.29 13.82 -19.93
N GLY A 263 15.46 14.39 -19.05
CA GLY A 263 14.01 14.28 -19.08
C GLY A 263 13.43 13.00 -18.49
N GLN A 264 14.26 12.10 -17.92
CA GLN A 264 13.75 10.84 -17.38
C GLN A 264 14.58 10.36 -16.19
N ILE A 265 13.89 9.77 -15.20
CA ILE A 265 14.53 9.09 -14.07
C ILE A 265 14.12 7.62 -14.01
N THR A 266 14.96 6.81 -13.37
CA THR A 266 14.65 5.41 -13.07
C THR A 266 14.52 5.24 -11.57
N LYS A 267 13.45 4.57 -11.14
CA LYS A 267 13.19 4.26 -9.73
C LYS A 267 13.29 2.75 -9.53
N GLN A 268 14.13 2.34 -8.60
CA GLN A 268 14.26 0.93 -8.26
C GLN A 268 13.31 0.57 -7.14
N TYR A 269 12.53 -0.46 -7.39
CA TYR A 269 11.60 -1.03 -6.43
C TYR A 269 11.97 -2.47 -6.09
N ILE A 270 11.50 -2.88 -4.93
CA ILE A 270 11.35 -4.28 -4.59
C ILE A 270 9.90 -4.50 -4.10
N ALA A 271 9.19 -5.42 -4.73
CA ALA A 271 7.93 -5.88 -4.16
C ALA A 271 8.28 -6.93 -3.10
N VAL A 272 7.79 -6.75 -1.87
CA VAL A 272 7.99 -7.68 -0.76
C VAL A 272 6.66 -8.30 -0.41
N LEU A 273 6.59 -9.63 -0.50
CA LEU A 273 5.43 -10.45 -0.17
C LEU A 273 5.67 -11.20 1.14
N TYR A 274 4.68 -11.20 2.01
CA TYR A 274 4.64 -11.95 3.26
C TYR A 274 3.41 -12.85 3.26
N VAL A 275 3.59 -14.16 3.41
CA VAL A 275 2.49 -15.14 3.46
C VAL A 275 2.57 -15.97 4.72
N ALA A 276 1.45 -16.15 5.42
CA ALA A 276 1.32 -17.03 6.58
C ALA A 276 -0.06 -17.68 6.64
N GLN A 277 -0.13 -18.91 7.11
CA GLN A 277 -1.38 -19.61 7.40
C GLN A 277 -1.95 -19.18 8.76
N VAL A 278 -3.29 -19.14 8.86
CA VAL A 278 -3.99 -18.98 10.13
C VAL A 278 -3.75 -20.21 11.02
N ARG A 279 -3.67 -20.01 12.35
CA ARG A 279 -3.50 -21.09 13.33
C ARG A 279 -4.81 -21.62 13.88
#